data_5d53cdd0f37228a3983a052477c88da1
#
_entry.id   5d53cdd0f37228a3983a052477c88da1
#
_cell.length_a   1.000
_cell.length_b   1.000
_cell.length_c   1.000
_cell.angle_alpha   90.00
_cell.angle_beta   90.00
_cell.angle_gamma   90.00
#
_symmetry.space_group_name_H-M   'P 1'
#
loop_
_entity.id
_entity.type
_entity.pdbx_description
1 polymer ?
#
loop_
_entity_poly.entity_id
_entity_poly.type
_entity_poly.pdbx_seq_one_letter_code
_entity_poly.pdbx_strand_id
1 'polypeptide(L)'
;MNYQKIYNQIVDRAKDRELNCYKENHHILPRCMGGTNLKDNLVALTAREHFISHWLLTRIHPENKKLVRAFWGMCNQKNKGRDYRVGSKAYEESKTAFSKIQSEKMLGSNNPQYNKIPWNKGIPASESSNKKRSQALSGENHFMFGKHHTEDTIQKLKRPKTQEHIEAMKGPRKPYGPQVKVICPHCNKQGGNSMRRWHFENCKNIEL
;
A
#
# COMPACT_ATOMS: atom_id res chain seq x y z
N MET A 1 -25.05 -9.38 -23.53
CA MET A 1 -25.56 -10.38 -22.55
C MET A 1 -26.44 -9.64 -21.54
N ASN A 2 -27.65 -10.14 -21.24
CA ASN A 2 -28.55 -9.49 -20.27
C ASN A 2 -28.26 -10.03 -18.85
N TYR A 3 -27.36 -9.34 -18.13
CA TYR A 3 -26.93 -9.73 -16.78
C TYR A 3 -28.07 -9.69 -15.77
N GLN A 4 -29.00 -8.72 -15.90
CA GLN A 4 -30.17 -8.63 -15.01
C GLN A 4 -31.08 -9.86 -15.15
N LYS A 5 -31.34 -10.30 -16.37
CA LYS A 5 -32.15 -11.50 -16.60
C LYS A 5 -31.52 -12.74 -15.95
N ILE A 6 -30.20 -12.91 -16.12
CA ILE A 6 -29.47 -14.05 -15.52
C ILE A 6 -29.51 -13.98 -13.98
N TYR A 7 -29.32 -12.79 -13.41
CA TYR A 7 -29.40 -12.57 -11.98
C TYR A 7 -30.79 -12.96 -11.44
N ASN A 8 -31.85 -12.46 -12.06
CA ASN A 8 -33.23 -12.77 -11.66
C ASN A 8 -33.51 -14.26 -11.74
N GLN A 9 -33.07 -14.96 -12.78
CA GLN A 9 -33.22 -16.41 -12.92
C GLN A 9 -32.53 -17.21 -11.78
N ILE A 10 -31.37 -16.75 -11.30
CA ILE A 10 -30.69 -17.37 -10.15
C ILE A 10 -31.53 -17.17 -8.89
N VAL A 11 -31.98 -15.95 -8.64
CA VAL A 11 -32.77 -15.58 -7.46
C VAL A 11 -34.11 -16.32 -7.45
N ASP A 12 -34.86 -16.32 -8.54
CA ASP A 12 -36.18 -16.94 -8.62
C ASP A 12 -36.10 -18.45 -8.41
N ARG A 13 -35.16 -19.13 -9.09
CA ARG A 13 -34.91 -20.56 -8.86
C ARG A 13 -34.53 -20.88 -7.41
N ALA A 14 -33.85 -19.97 -6.71
CA ALA A 14 -33.42 -20.19 -5.35
C ALA A 14 -34.53 -19.98 -4.31
N LYS A 15 -35.58 -19.19 -4.63
CA LYS A 15 -36.76 -19.02 -3.76
C LYS A 15 -37.56 -20.30 -3.59
N ASP A 16 -37.63 -21.11 -4.64
CA ASP A 16 -38.51 -22.28 -4.75
C ASP A 16 -37.81 -23.59 -4.43
N ARG A 17 -36.61 -23.56 -3.84
CA ARG A 17 -35.84 -24.77 -3.55
C ARG A 17 -35.28 -24.81 -2.14
N GLU A 18 -35.11 -26.00 -1.61
CA GLU A 18 -34.32 -26.28 -0.42
C GLU A 18 -32.93 -26.80 -0.82
N LEU A 19 -31.91 -26.37 -0.09
CA LEU A 19 -30.53 -26.80 -0.30
C LEU A 19 -30.08 -27.68 0.86
N ASN A 20 -29.71 -28.94 0.54
CA ASN A 20 -29.15 -29.93 1.49
C ASN A 20 -27.61 -29.90 1.52
N CYS A 21 -26.97 -28.78 1.09
CA CYS A 21 -25.54 -28.57 1.08
C CYS A 21 -25.21 -27.25 1.76
N TYR A 22 -23.90 -26.93 1.81
CA TYR A 22 -23.45 -25.63 2.27
C TYR A 22 -24.11 -24.48 1.49
N LYS A 23 -24.70 -23.55 2.23
CA LYS A 23 -25.45 -22.41 1.67
C LYS A 23 -25.06 -21.11 2.32
N GLU A 24 -25.18 -20.04 1.56
CA GLU A 24 -24.92 -18.67 1.97
C GLU A 24 -26.16 -17.81 1.73
N ASN A 25 -26.52 -16.96 2.70
CA ASN A 25 -27.64 -16.03 2.52
C ASN A 25 -27.21 -14.87 1.63
N HIS A 26 -28.00 -14.59 0.61
CA HIS A 26 -27.78 -13.51 -0.35
C HIS A 26 -28.91 -12.50 -0.28
N HIS A 27 -28.59 -11.20 -0.27
CA HIS A 27 -29.57 -10.13 -0.36
C HIS A 27 -30.00 -9.92 -1.81
N ILE A 28 -31.26 -10.16 -2.11
CA ILE A 28 -31.84 -9.98 -3.46
C ILE A 28 -31.64 -8.52 -3.91
N LEU A 29 -32.06 -7.56 -3.07
CA LEU A 29 -31.62 -6.18 -3.19
C LEU A 29 -30.46 -5.94 -2.23
N PRO A 30 -29.26 -5.62 -2.73
CA PRO A 30 -28.10 -5.40 -1.88
C PRO A 30 -28.32 -4.32 -0.82
N ARG A 31 -27.81 -4.51 0.39
CA ARG A 31 -27.91 -3.53 1.48
C ARG A 31 -27.39 -2.14 1.10
N CYS A 32 -26.37 -2.06 0.29
CA CYS A 32 -25.82 -0.79 -0.19
C CYS A 32 -26.74 -0.07 -1.19
N MET A 33 -27.81 -0.72 -1.63
CA MET A 33 -28.83 -0.20 -2.52
C MET A 33 -30.21 -0.06 -1.82
N GLY A 34 -30.22 -0.14 -0.49
CA GLY A 34 -31.46 -0.01 0.30
C GLY A 34 -32.11 -1.34 0.70
N GLY A 35 -31.49 -2.47 0.39
CA GLY A 35 -32.02 -3.78 0.78
C GLY A 35 -32.02 -4.01 2.29
N THR A 36 -33.05 -4.70 2.78
CA THR A 36 -33.25 -5.05 4.20
C THR A 36 -32.69 -6.41 4.54
N ASN A 37 -32.64 -6.75 5.83
CA ASN A 37 -32.31 -8.09 6.32
C ASN A 37 -33.59 -8.96 6.53
N LEU A 38 -34.74 -8.51 6.06
CA LEU A 38 -35.98 -9.26 6.16
C LEU A 38 -35.92 -10.50 5.27
N LYS A 39 -36.74 -11.53 5.63
CA LYS A 39 -36.74 -12.83 4.93
C LYS A 39 -37.12 -12.71 3.45
N ASP A 40 -37.98 -11.75 3.10
CA ASP A 40 -38.41 -11.45 1.74
C ASP A 40 -37.30 -10.98 0.82
N ASN A 41 -36.26 -10.36 1.42
CA ASN A 41 -35.06 -9.89 0.71
C ASN A 41 -33.87 -10.86 0.80
N LEU A 42 -34.04 -12.02 1.40
CA LEU A 42 -32.96 -13.00 1.57
C LEU A 42 -33.27 -14.29 0.81
N VAL A 43 -32.28 -14.82 0.13
CA VAL A 43 -32.36 -16.10 -0.57
C VAL A 43 -31.12 -16.94 -0.27
N ALA A 44 -31.32 -18.27 -0.09
CA ALA A 44 -30.24 -19.21 0.15
C ALA A 44 -29.62 -19.63 -1.19
N LEU A 45 -28.34 -19.37 -1.39
CA LEU A 45 -27.58 -19.74 -2.57
C LEU A 45 -26.46 -20.72 -2.21
N THR A 46 -26.06 -21.57 -3.16
CA THR A 46 -24.78 -22.27 -3.06
C THR A 46 -23.64 -21.24 -3.09
N ALA A 47 -22.46 -21.58 -2.57
CA ALA A 47 -21.30 -20.68 -2.60
C ALA A 47 -20.96 -20.22 -4.02
N ARG A 48 -21.11 -21.10 -5.03
CA ARG A 48 -20.88 -20.78 -6.43
C ARG A 48 -21.91 -19.77 -6.98
N GLU A 49 -23.20 -19.99 -6.72
CA GLU A 49 -24.25 -19.07 -7.16
C GLU A 49 -24.12 -17.71 -6.47
N HIS A 50 -23.78 -17.69 -5.19
CA HIS A 50 -23.53 -16.46 -4.45
C HIS A 50 -22.37 -15.66 -5.07
N PHE A 51 -21.26 -16.33 -5.42
CA PHE A 51 -20.15 -15.71 -6.14
C PHE A 51 -20.59 -15.13 -7.48
N ILE A 52 -21.34 -15.93 -8.29
CA ILE A 52 -21.84 -15.48 -9.60
C ILE A 52 -22.80 -14.30 -9.43
N SER A 53 -23.68 -14.32 -8.44
CA SER A 53 -24.61 -13.23 -8.16
C SER A 53 -23.88 -11.91 -7.85
N HIS A 54 -22.84 -11.94 -7.02
CA HIS A 54 -22.04 -10.76 -6.77
C HIS A 54 -21.27 -10.27 -8.02
N TRP A 55 -20.77 -11.18 -8.84
CA TRP A 55 -20.17 -10.80 -10.13
C TRP A 55 -21.18 -10.13 -11.06
N LEU A 56 -22.40 -10.71 -11.19
CA LEU A 56 -23.47 -10.14 -12.01
C LEU A 56 -23.88 -8.74 -11.51
N LEU A 57 -24.01 -8.55 -10.21
CA LEU A 57 -24.32 -7.25 -9.61
C LEU A 57 -23.29 -6.18 -9.96
N THR A 58 -22.00 -6.53 -10.05
CA THR A 58 -20.98 -5.56 -10.53
C THR A 58 -21.11 -5.21 -12.00
N ARG A 59 -21.70 -6.11 -12.81
CA ARG A 59 -21.96 -5.86 -14.24
C ARG A 59 -23.25 -5.06 -14.48
N ILE A 60 -24.23 -5.24 -13.59
CA ILE A 60 -25.50 -4.51 -13.65
C ILE A 60 -25.29 -3.07 -13.13
N HIS A 61 -24.48 -2.92 -12.08
CA HIS A 61 -24.23 -1.63 -11.41
C HIS A 61 -22.73 -1.32 -11.32
N PRO A 62 -22.04 -1.07 -12.43
CA PRO A 62 -20.58 -0.92 -12.47
C PRO A 62 -20.09 0.30 -11.65
N GLU A 63 -20.95 1.32 -11.48
CA GLU A 63 -20.62 2.53 -10.72
C GLU A 63 -20.73 2.34 -9.19
N ASN A 64 -21.32 1.25 -8.73
CA ASN A 64 -21.50 1.01 -7.31
C ASN A 64 -20.23 0.47 -6.65
N LYS A 65 -19.43 1.38 -6.09
CA LYS A 65 -18.16 1.07 -5.43
C LYS A 65 -18.28 0.03 -4.29
N LYS A 66 -19.44 -0.05 -3.62
CA LYS A 66 -19.68 -1.01 -2.54
C LYS A 66 -19.88 -2.42 -3.08
N LEU A 67 -20.56 -2.59 -4.22
CA LEU A 67 -20.70 -3.89 -4.89
C LEU A 67 -19.36 -4.39 -5.44
N VAL A 68 -18.58 -3.51 -6.07
CA VAL A 68 -17.23 -3.85 -6.54
C VAL A 68 -16.34 -4.31 -5.38
N ARG A 69 -16.41 -3.63 -4.22
CA ARG A 69 -15.66 -4.02 -3.02
C ARG A 69 -16.11 -5.37 -2.47
N ALA A 70 -17.43 -5.64 -2.47
CA ALA A 70 -17.98 -6.92 -2.02
C ALA A 70 -17.47 -8.07 -2.90
N PHE A 71 -17.53 -7.91 -4.22
CA PHE A 71 -17.01 -8.91 -5.16
C PHE A 71 -15.49 -9.12 -5.03
N TRP A 72 -14.72 -8.03 -4.88
CA TRP A 72 -13.29 -8.13 -4.56
C TRP A 72 -13.04 -8.95 -3.29
N GLY A 73 -13.82 -8.72 -2.24
CA GLY A 73 -13.76 -9.50 -1.00
C GLY A 73 -13.99 -11.00 -1.25
N MET A 74 -14.99 -11.35 -2.06
CA MET A 74 -15.26 -12.75 -2.42
C MET A 74 -14.13 -13.41 -3.21
N CYS A 75 -13.42 -12.65 -4.05
CA CYS A 75 -12.25 -13.14 -4.80
C CYS A 75 -11.02 -13.40 -3.93
N ASN A 76 -10.86 -12.67 -2.81
CA ASN A 76 -9.61 -12.63 -2.06
C ASN A 76 -9.72 -13.17 -0.62
N GLN A 77 -10.93 -13.23 -0.04
CA GLN A 77 -11.12 -13.73 1.31
C GLN A 77 -11.34 -15.24 1.31
N LYS A 78 -10.52 -15.95 2.10
CA LYS A 78 -10.70 -17.38 2.35
C LYS A 78 -11.69 -17.55 3.49
N ASN A 79 -12.90 -17.99 3.18
CA ASN A 79 -13.90 -18.37 4.19
C ASN A 79 -13.98 -19.91 4.29
N LYS A 80 -14.07 -20.42 5.53
CA LYS A 80 -14.33 -21.85 5.75
C LYS A 80 -15.67 -22.22 5.13
N GLY A 81 -15.73 -23.35 4.42
CA GLY A 81 -16.95 -23.86 3.79
C GLY A 81 -17.21 -23.40 2.35
N ARG A 82 -16.41 -22.51 1.80
CA ARG A 82 -16.48 -22.15 0.38
C ARG A 82 -15.64 -23.09 -0.46
N ASP A 83 -16.31 -23.86 -1.30
CA ASP A 83 -15.67 -24.79 -2.24
C ASP A 83 -15.82 -24.28 -3.68
N TYR A 84 -15.15 -23.16 -3.99
CA TYR A 84 -15.01 -22.69 -5.36
C TYR A 84 -13.60 -22.11 -5.59
N ARG A 85 -13.13 -22.26 -6.82
CA ARG A 85 -11.87 -21.64 -7.25
C ARG A 85 -12.17 -20.35 -8.03
N VAL A 86 -11.51 -19.29 -7.66
CA VAL A 86 -11.59 -18.02 -8.40
C VAL A 86 -10.73 -18.14 -9.64
N GLY A 87 -11.34 -18.06 -10.83
CA GLY A 87 -10.61 -18.04 -12.08
C GLY A 87 -9.80 -16.76 -12.26
N SER A 88 -8.69 -16.84 -12.99
CA SER A 88 -7.77 -15.71 -13.24
C SER A 88 -8.48 -14.48 -13.82
N LYS A 89 -9.45 -14.68 -14.73
CA LYS A 89 -10.23 -13.59 -15.31
C LYS A 89 -11.07 -12.85 -14.27
N ALA A 90 -11.78 -13.56 -13.40
CA ALA A 90 -12.58 -12.95 -12.33
C ALA A 90 -11.69 -12.21 -11.32
N TYR A 91 -10.52 -12.77 -11.00
CA TYR A 91 -9.53 -12.11 -10.16
C TYR A 91 -9.00 -10.82 -10.79
N GLU A 92 -8.61 -10.85 -12.07
CA GLU A 92 -8.13 -9.68 -12.80
C GLU A 92 -9.17 -8.56 -12.85
N GLU A 93 -10.41 -8.87 -13.23
CA GLU A 93 -11.51 -7.92 -13.30
C GLU A 93 -11.77 -7.27 -11.94
N SER A 94 -11.86 -8.09 -10.87
CA SER A 94 -12.12 -7.59 -9.51
C SER A 94 -10.96 -6.74 -9.00
N LYS A 95 -9.72 -7.13 -9.26
CA LYS A 95 -8.51 -6.41 -8.86
C LYS A 95 -8.41 -5.06 -9.56
N THR A 96 -8.63 -5.03 -10.87
CA THR A 96 -8.57 -3.81 -11.66
C THR A 96 -9.63 -2.81 -11.23
N ALA A 97 -10.89 -3.26 -11.08
CA ALA A 97 -11.98 -2.41 -10.64
C ALA A 97 -11.77 -1.87 -9.22
N PHE A 98 -11.33 -2.73 -8.29
CA PHE A 98 -11.05 -2.31 -6.91
C PHE A 98 -9.85 -1.36 -6.83
N SER A 99 -8.80 -1.60 -7.59
CA SER A 99 -7.61 -0.73 -7.64
C SER A 99 -7.95 0.67 -8.10
N LYS A 100 -8.83 0.79 -9.12
CA LYS A 100 -9.34 2.08 -9.62
C LYS A 100 -10.07 2.85 -8.50
N ILE A 101 -10.99 2.18 -7.80
CA ILE A 101 -11.73 2.79 -6.67
C ILE A 101 -10.79 3.27 -5.57
N GLN A 102 -9.79 2.47 -5.22
CA GLN A 102 -8.81 2.84 -4.18
C GLN A 102 -7.94 4.02 -4.62
N SER A 103 -7.51 4.03 -5.87
CA SER A 103 -6.75 5.15 -6.44
C SER A 103 -7.55 6.47 -6.36
N GLU A 104 -8.80 6.45 -6.82
CA GLU A 104 -9.69 7.62 -6.75
C GLU A 104 -9.90 8.11 -5.31
N LYS A 105 -10.05 7.17 -4.36
CA LYS A 105 -10.22 7.51 -2.93
C LYS A 105 -8.99 8.16 -2.32
N MET A 106 -7.80 7.80 -2.80
CA MET A 106 -6.52 8.27 -2.25
C MET A 106 -5.93 9.46 -3.02
N LEU A 107 -6.61 9.93 -4.07
CA LEU A 107 -6.13 11.02 -4.91
C LEU A 107 -6.52 12.39 -4.33
N GLY A 108 -5.53 13.28 -4.18
CA GLY A 108 -5.73 14.68 -3.80
C GLY A 108 -6.57 14.84 -2.53
N SER A 109 -7.56 15.73 -2.56
CA SER A 109 -8.45 16.03 -1.42
C SER A 109 -9.31 14.85 -0.96
N ASN A 110 -9.50 13.83 -1.78
CA ASN A 110 -10.23 12.62 -1.39
C ASN A 110 -9.43 11.76 -0.40
N ASN A 111 -8.11 11.94 -0.34
CA ASN A 111 -7.26 11.22 0.61
C ASN A 111 -7.56 11.67 2.04
N PRO A 112 -7.94 10.79 2.97
CA PRO A 112 -8.19 11.15 4.37
C PRO A 112 -7.00 11.79 5.09
N GLN A 113 -5.79 11.63 4.56
CA GLN A 113 -4.56 12.23 5.09
C GLN A 113 -4.09 13.46 4.30
N TYR A 114 -4.88 13.90 3.29
CA TYR A 114 -4.54 15.09 2.51
C TYR A 114 -4.41 16.31 3.42
N ASN A 115 -3.31 17.04 3.28
CA ASN A 115 -2.94 18.20 4.11
C ASN A 115 -2.87 17.98 5.63
N LYS A 116 -2.99 16.73 6.11
CA LYS A 116 -2.79 16.45 7.53
C LYS A 116 -1.30 16.35 7.85
N ILE A 117 -0.91 17.01 8.90
CA ILE A 117 0.43 16.88 9.45
C ILE A 117 0.52 15.53 10.17
N PRO A 118 1.47 14.62 9.80
CA PRO A 118 1.66 13.39 10.54
C PRO A 118 1.91 13.65 12.02
N TRP A 119 1.31 12.87 12.90
CA TRP A 119 1.43 13.03 14.36
C TRP A 119 2.88 12.98 14.87
N ASN A 120 3.75 12.31 14.13
CA ASN A 120 5.17 12.15 14.45
C ASN A 120 6.08 13.11 13.68
N LYS A 121 5.53 14.12 12.98
CA LYS A 121 6.34 15.12 12.28
C LYS A 121 7.16 15.92 13.30
N GLY A 122 8.48 15.89 13.16
CA GLY A 122 9.40 16.56 14.07
C GLY A 122 9.69 15.80 15.37
N ILE A 123 9.08 14.66 15.59
CA ILE A 123 9.38 13.80 16.73
C ILE A 123 10.51 12.84 16.30
N PRO A 124 11.70 12.92 16.92
CA PRO A 124 12.78 11.99 16.64
C PRO A 124 12.36 10.56 16.99
N ALA A 125 12.78 9.59 16.18
CA ALA A 125 12.58 8.20 16.53
C ALA A 125 13.34 7.86 17.84
N SER A 126 12.78 6.95 18.64
CA SER A 126 13.41 6.55 19.90
C SER A 126 14.82 5.99 19.65
N GLU A 127 15.70 6.14 20.62
CA GLU A 127 17.08 5.63 20.53
C GLU A 127 17.12 4.13 20.25
N SER A 128 16.25 3.35 20.89
CA SER A 128 16.12 1.91 20.65
C SER A 128 15.73 1.59 19.20
N SER A 129 14.81 2.36 18.62
CA SER A 129 14.40 2.21 17.21
C SER A 129 15.54 2.58 16.25
N ASN A 130 16.28 3.64 16.56
CA ASN A 130 17.44 4.05 15.79
C ASN A 130 18.55 3.00 15.84
N LYS A 131 18.81 2.44 17.02
CA LYS A 131 19.80 1.36 17.22
C LYS A 131 19.43 0.11 16.43
N LYS A 132 18.17 -0.35 16.52
CA LYS A 132 17.69 -1.50 15.74
C LYS A 132 17.84 -1.27 14.22
N ARG A 133 17.47 -0.08 13.75
CA ARG A 133 17.59 0.29 12.33
C ARG A 133 19.04 0.35 11.87
N SER A 134 19.92 0.94 12.68
CA SER A 134 21.34 0.97 12.41
C SER A 134 21.94 -0.43 12.34
N GLN A 135 21.62 -1.29 13.30
CA GLN A 135 22.08 -2.68 13.30
C GLN A 135 21.61 -3.46 12.06
N ALA A 136 20.33 -3.30 11.66
CA ALA A 136 19.79 -3.98 10.48
C ALA A 136 20.38 -3.50 9.16
N LEU A 137 20.88 -2.27 9.10
CA LEU A 137 21.39 -1.63 7.88
C LEU A 137 22.91 -1.46 7.87
N SER A 138 23.64 -2.02 8.85
CA SER A 138 25.09 -1.88 8.97
C SER A 138 25.83 -3.17 8.74
N GLY A 139 27.00 -3.08 8.14
CA GLY A 139 27.91 -4.21 7.93
C GLY A 139 27.23 -5.37 7.19
N GLU A 140 27.47 -6.57 7.64
CA GLU A 140 26.96 -7.81 7.01
C GLU A 140 25.45 -7.93 6.99
N ASN A 141 24.75 -7.24 7.89
CA ASN A 141 23.27 -7.21 7.92
C ASN A 141 22.67 -6.38 6.79
N HIS A 142 23.46 -5.52 6.16
CA HIS A 142 22.95 -4.69 5.07
C HIS A 142 22.81 -5.53 3.80
N PHE A 143 21.61 -5.53 3.18
CA PHE A 143 21.30 -6.37 2.02
C PHE A 143 22.23 -6.16 0.80
N MET A 144 22.92 -5.03 0.73
CA MET A 144 23.92 -4.71 -0.28
C MET A 144 25.36 -5.02 0.15
N PHE A 145 25.58 -5.52 1.38
CA PHE A 145 26.92 -5.82 1.86
C PHE A 145 27.62 -6.84 0.94
N GLY A 146 28.82 -6.55 0.53
CA GLY A 146 29.59 -7.41 -0.39
C GLY A 146 29.07 -7.49 -1.83
N LYS A 147 27.97 -6.78 -2.16
CA LYS A 147 27.42 -6.73 -3.53
C LYS A 147 27.91 -5.47 -4.24
N HIS A 148 28.33 -5.65 -5.48
CA HIS A 148 28.66 -4.56 -6.37
C HIS A 148 27.53 -4.32 -7.36
N HIS A 149 27.42 -3.10 -7.84
CA HIS A 149 26.51 -2.80 -8.94
C HIS A 149 26.92 -3.59 -10.19
N THR A 150 25.96 -4.00 -10.99
CA THR A 150 26.25 -4.60 -12.30
C THR A 150 26.96 -3.56 -13.18
N GLU A 151 27.79 -4.02 -14.14
CA GLU A 151 28.51 -3.14 -15.04
C GLU A 151 27.58 -2.18 -15.78
N ASP A 152 26.41 -2.66 -16.22
CA ASP A 152 25.38 -1.81 -16.84
C ASP A 152 24.88 -0.67 -15.91
N THR A 153 24.73 -0.95 -14.63
CA THR A 153 24.36 0.07 -13.63
C THR A 153 25.52 1.05 -13.43
N ILE A 154 26.75 0.58 -13.37
CA ILE A 154 27.94 1.42 -13.24
C ILE A 154 28.06 2.35 -14.45
N GLN A 155 27.84 1.86 -15.67
CA GLN A 155 27.87 2.65 -16.88
C GLN A 155 26.76 3.74 -16.88
N LYS A 156 25.56 3.39 -16.41
CA LYS A 156 24.46 4.38 -16.25
C LYS A 156 24.79 5.45 -15.23
N LEU A 157 25.45 5.11 -14.13
CA LEU A 157 25.90 6.07 -13.10
C LEU A 157 27.03 6.97 -13.57
N LYS A 158 27.90 6.50 -14.48
CA LYS A 158 29.00 7.27 -15.08
C LYS A 158 28.55 8.22 -16.19
N ARG A 159 27.28 8.16 -16.65
CA ARG A 159 26.81 9.09 -17.70
C ARG A 159 26.95 10.53 -17.25
N PRO A 160 27.49 11.42 -18.10
CA PRO A 160 27.57 12.83 -17.79
C PRO A 160 26.15 13.36 -17.52
N LYS A 161 26.03 14.21 -16.51
CA LYS A 161 24.77 14.87 -16.21
C LYS A 161 24.39 15.80 -17.37
N THR A 162 23.10 15.82 -17.72
CA THR A 162 22.62 16.79 -18.71
C THR A 162 22.80 18.21 -18.20
N GLN A 163 22.96 19.17 -19.13
CA GLN A 163 23.12 20.59 -18.78
C GLN A 163 21.94 21.07 -17.91
N GLU A 164 20.71 20.68 -18.23
CA GLU A 164 19.53 21.00 -17.45
C GLU A 164 19.61 20.47 -16.01
N HIS A 165 20.14 19.25 -15.82
CA HIS A 165 20.34 18.68 -14.49
C HIS A 165 21.42 19.43 -13.71
N ILE A 166 22.50 19.84 -14.38
CA ILE A 166 23.59 20.66 -13.79
C ILE A 166 23.02 22.01 -13.35
N GLU A 167 22.21 22.66 -14.17
CA GLU A 167 21.58 23.94 -13.85
C GLU A 167 20.59 23.84 -12.70
N ALA A 168 19.77 22.80 -12.68
CA ALA A 168 18.87 22.51 -11.56
C ALA A 168 19.63 22.29 -10.24
N MET A 169 20.83 21.71 -10.29
CA MET A 169 21.69 21.54 -9.12
C MET A 169 22.38 22.84 -8.66
N LYS A 170 22.51 23.85 -9.53
CA LYS A 170 23.08 25.17 -9.22
C LYS A 170 22.08 26.09 -8.51
N GLY A 171 20.81 25.71 -8.43
CA GLY A 171 19.78 26.48 -7.72
C GLY A 171 20.19 26.78 -6.28
N PRO A 172 19.60 27.81 -5.65
CA PRO A 172 19.98 28.24 -4.31
C PRO A 172 19.87 27.07 -3.35
N ARG A 173 20.99 26.60 -2.82
CA ARG A 173 20.98 25.58 -1.76
C ARG A 173 20.26 26.19 -0.57
N LYS A 174 19.25 25.49 -0.06
CA LYS A 174 18.63 25.90 1.20
C LYS A 174 19.76 26.13 2.21
N PRO A 175 19.83 27.30 2.85
CA PRO A 175 20.89 27.56 3.83
C PRO A 175 20.79 26.44 4.89
N TYR A 176 21.89 25.75 5.13
CA TYR A 176 22.00 24.88 6.27
C TYR A 176 21.67 25.72 7.49
N GLY A 177 20.76 25.21 8.34
CA GLY A 177 20.51 25.88 9.63
C GLY A 177 21.82 26.12 10.39
N PRO A 178 21.83 26.99 11.40
CA PRO A 178 23.03 27.38 12.10
C PRO A 178 23.79 26.13 12.55
N GLN A 179 24.98 25.95 12.01
CA GLN A 179 25.84 24.81 12.35
C GLN A 179 26.37 25.03 13.76
N VAL A 180 26.09 24.10 14.65
CA VAL A 180 26.72 24.10 15.96
C VAL A 180 28.22 23.93 15.77
N LYS A 181 28.97 24.97 16.10
CA LYS A 181 30.44 24.92 16.09
C LYS A 181 30.90 24.19 17.35
N VAL A 182 31.73 23.18 17.16
CA VAL A 182 32.33 22.42 18.26
C VAL A 182 33.87 22.65 18.22
N ILE A 183 34.48 22.66 19.38
CA ILE A 183 35.94 22.85 19.55
C ILE A 183 36.53 21.54 20.01
N CYS A 184 37.56 21.06 19.38
CA CYS A 184 38.27 19.87 19.80
C CYS A 184 39.10 20.19 21.08
N PRO A 185 38.97 19.44 22.18
CA PRO A 185 39.71 19.71 23.43
C PRO A 185 41.21 19.46 23.31
N HIS A 186 41.64 18.63 22.34
CA HIS A 186 43.03 18.24 22.20
C HIS A 186 43.86 19.18 21.27
N CYS A 187 43.24 19.80 20.30
CA CYS A 187 43.97 20.68 19.35
C CYS A 187 43.35 22.06 19.16
N ASN A 188 42.31 22.41 19.92
CA ASN A 188 41.60 23.69 19.89
C ASN A 188 41.04 24.12 18.53
N LYS A 189 41.02 23.23 17.53
CA LYS A 189 40.37 23.50 16.24
C LYS A 189 38.87 23.58 16.38
N GLN A 190 38.27 24.58 15.75
CA GLN A 190 36.85 24.80 15.71
C GLN A 190 36.25 24.35 14.37
N GLY A 191 35.12 23.71 14.36
CA GLY A 191 34.41 23.30 13.15
C GLY A 191 33.01 22.78 13.42
N GLY A 192 32.31 22.32 12.37
CA GLY A 192 30.98 21.73 12.48
C GLY A 192 30.99 20.26 13.00
N ASN A 193 29.84 19.59 12.92
CA ASN A 193 29.67 18.21 13.41
C ASN A 193 30.65 17.19 12.81
N SER A 194 31.19 17.43 11.61
CA SER A 194 32.23 16.61 10.98
C SER A 194 33.55 16.57 11.78
N MET A 195 33.79 17.55 12.63
CA MET A 195 34.96 17.58 13.53
C MET A 195 35.11 16.32 14.37
N ARG A 196 33.98 15.71 14.81
CA ARG A 196 34.00 14.48 15.61
C ARG A 196 34.62 13.28 14.87
N ARG A 197 34.61 13.30 13.55
CA ARG A 197 35.18 12.23 12.72
C ARG A 197 36.71 12.24 12.69
N TRP A 198 37.33 13.43 12.81
CA TRP A 198 38.75 13.63 12.64
C TRP A 198 39.45 14.21 13.86
N HIS A 199 38.66 14.62 14.87
CA HIS A 199 39.08 15.23 16.10
C HIS A 199 38.40 14.56 17.30
N PHE A 200 38.53 15.10 18.49
CA PHE A 200 38.11 14.48 19.74
C PHE A 200 38.88 13.18 19.97
N GLU A 201 38.22 12.05 20.08
CA GLU A 201 38.82 10.73 20.28
C GLU A 201 39.79 10.29 19.13
N ASN A 202 39.63 10.88 17.96
CA ASN A 202 40.47 10.63 16.77
C ASN A 202 41.50 11.76 16.50
N CYS A 203 41.69 12.64 17.44
CA CYS A 203 42.62 13.75 17.28
C CYS A 203 44.07 13.27 17.31
N LYS A 204 44.89 13.74 16.32
CA LYS A 204 46.34 13.42 16.27
C LYS A 204 47.12 14.01 17.43
N ASN A 205 46.57 14.97 18.16
CA ASN A 205 47.18 15.63 19.30
C ASN A 205 46.63 15.12 20.65
N ILE A 206 46.10 13.89 20.70
CA ILE A 206 45.80 13.24 21.98
C ILE A 206 47.16 12.83 22.57
N GLU A 207 47.54 13.48 23.66
CA GLU A 207 48.59 12.99 24.51
C GLU A 207 48.10 11.73 25.23
N LEU A 208 48.77 10.62 25.00
CA LEU A 208 48.53 9.31 25.64
C LEU A 208 48.95 9.33 27.09
#